data_ad21cfe89a93e800efb0db11bd9dd7f1
#
_entry.id   ad21cfe89a93e800efb0db11bd9dd7f1
#
_cell.length_a   1.000
_cell.length_b   1.000
_cell.length_c   1.000
_cell.angle_alpha   90.00
_cell.angle_beta   90.00
_cell.angle_gamma   90.00
#
_symmetry.space_group_name_H-M   'P 1'
#
loop_
_entity.id
_entity.type
_entity.pdbx_description
1 polymer ?
#
loop_
_entity_poly.entity_id
_entity_poly.type
_entity_poly.pdbx_seq_one_letter_code
_entity_poly.pdbx_strand_id
1 'polypeptide(L)'
;MTSPGDSADPQTGFEPDDIEPEGIEPESKDWTWVLQKACPDCGFDARSVAGPQVASGLRANAARWPAVFKRPDVGARPRPRVWSPLEYGCHVRDVCRLFESRLELIRSQVDPSFENWDQDATAIADAYGAQDPAVVSRELSAAAESAAAAFGEVGDGDWARTGRRSNGSVFTIETLGQYFLHDLTHHLHDVHG
;
A
#
# COMPACT_ATOMS: atom_id res chain seq x y z
N MET A 1 65.90 -45.28 -3.07
CA MET A 1 65.78 -43.83 -3.29
C MET A 1 64.34 -43.59 -3.68
N THR A 2 63.50 -43.25 -2.69
CA THR A 2 62.11 -43.12 -2.82
C THR A 2 61.75 -41.67 -2.54
N SER A 3 61.12 -41.00 -3.50
CA SER A 3 60.63 -39.67 -3.38
C SER A 3 59.29 -39.73 -2.61
N PRO A 4 59.00 -38.76 -1.72
CA PRO A 4 57.69 -38.65 -1.05
C PRO A 4 56.68 -37.91 -1.93
N GLY A 5 55.43 -38.40 -1.85
CA GLY A 5 54.30 -37.84 -2.55
C GLY A 5 53.85 -36.55 -1.92
N ASP A 6 53.46 -35.66 -2.79
CA ASP A 6 52.85 -34.39 -2.49
C ASP A 6 51.33 -34.62 -2.32
N SER A 7 50.82 -34.39 -1.14
CA SER A 7 49.40 -34.47 -0.82
C SER A 7 48.81 -33.07 -0.97
N ALA A 8 48.14 -32.84 -2.06
CA ALA A 8 47.32 -31.62 -2.26
C ALA A 8 46.07 -31.71 -1.41
N ASP A 9 45.92 -30.75 -0.50
CA ASP A 9 44.75 -30.50 0.32
C ASP A 9 43.67 -29.81 -0.55
N PRO A 10 42.43 -30.33 -0.65
CA PRO A 10 41.39 -29.63 -1.35
C PRO A 10 40.86 -28.52 -0.45
N GLN A 11 41.24 -27.26 -0.72
CA GLN A 11 40.58 -26.10 -0.18
C GLN A 11 39.15 -26.07 -0.69
N THR A 12 38.22 -26.46 0.17
CA THR A 12 36.79 -26.15 -0.02
C THR A 12 36.62 -24.66 0.11
N GLY A 13 36.69 -23.99 -1.03
CA GLY A 13 36.21 -22.59 -1.16
C GLY A 13 34.71 -22.56 -0.88
N PHE A 14 34.36 -22.01 0.25
CA PHE A 14 33.00 -21.58 0.50
C PHE A 14 32.83 -20.30 -0.33
N GLU A 15 32.20 -20.42 -1.51
CA GLU A 15 31.70 -19.29 -2.24
C GLU A 15 30.59 -18.72 -1.36
N PRO A 16 30.60 -17.43 -0.96
CA PRO A 16 29.44 -16.82 -0.32
C PRO A 16 28.34 -16.84 -1.38
N ASP A 17 27.30 -17.64 -1.12
CA ASP A 17 26.07 -17.58 -1.90
C ASP A 17 25.69 -16.12 -2.02
N ASP A 18 25.71 -15.58 -3.22
CA ASP A 18 25.11 -14.31 -3.59
C ASP A 18 23.59 -14.45 -3.32
N ILE A 19 23.19 -14.24 -2.05
CA ILE A 19 21.79 -14.07 -1.69
C ILE A 19 21.42 -12.71 -2.27
N GLU A 20 20.98 -12.72 -3.53
CA GLU A 20 20.24 -11.58 -4.05
C GLU A 20 19.14 -11.29 -3.02
N PRO A 21 18.99 -10.04 -2.56
CA PRO A 21 17.93 -9.71 -1.64
C PRO A 21 16.63 -10.10 -2.31
N GLU A 22 15.95 -11.14 -1.79
CA GLU A 22 14.67 -11.59 -2.31
C GLU A 22 13.73 -10.37 -2.32
N GLY A 23 13.42 -9.88 -3.53
CA GLY A 23 12.52 -8.77 -3.75
C GLY A 23 11.13 -9.08 -3.16
N ILE A 24 10.35 -8.07 -2.87
CA ILE A 24 8.93 -8.23 -2.52
C ILE A 24 8.25 -8.97 -3.66
N GLU A 25 7.37 -9.94 -3.35
CA GLU A 25 6.53 -10.55 -4.38
C GLU A 25 5.60 -9.49 -4.97
N PRO A 26 5.66 -9.25 -6.30
CA PRO A 26 4.78 -8.27 -6.93
C PRO A 26 3.31 -8.62 -6.69
N GLU A 27 2.52 -7.63 -6.28
CA GLU A 27 1.08 -7.81 -6.11
C GLU A 27 0.40 -7.88 -7.48
N SER A 28 0.04 -9.07 -7.91
CA SER A 28 -0.61 -9.31 -9.20
C SER A 28 -2.13 -9.46 -9.13
N LYS A 29 -2.72 -9.42 -7.91
CA LYS A 29 -4.16 -9.62 -7.72
C LYS A 29 -4.96 -8.42 -8.20
N ASP A 30 -6.06 -8.68 -8.88
CA ASP A 30 -7.12 -7.70 -9.04
C ASP A 30 -7.98 -7.67 -7.77
N TRP A 31 -7.83 -6.63 -6.98
CA TRP A 31 -8.57 -6.45 -5.73
C TRP A 31 -9.97 -5.85 -5.91
N THR A 32 -10.42 -5.56 -7.14
CA THR A 32 -11.76 -4.95 -7.36
C THR A 32 -12.92 -5.83 -6.88
N TRP A 33 -12.70 -7.14 -6.69
CA TRP A 33 -13.68 -8.05 -6.12
C TRP A 33 -14.12 -7.67 -4.70
N VAL A 34 -13.33 -6.89 -3.93
CA VAL A 34 -13.69 -6.40 -2.58
C VAL A 34 -14.91 -5.48 -2.59
N LEU A 35 -15.24 -4.91 -3.74
CA LEU A 35 -16.46 -4.13 -3.94
C LEU A 35 -17.72 -5.01 -3.98
N GLN A 36 -17.58 -6.31 -4.18
CA GLN A 36 -18.69 -7.26 -4.34
C GLN A 36 -18.91 -8.15 -3.12
N LYS A 37 -17.88 -8.40 -2.31
CA LYS A 37 -17.93 -9.26 -1.12
C LYS A 37 -16.93 -8.79 -0.06
N ALA A 38 -17.21 -9.12 1.20
CA ALA A 38 -16.31 -8.83 2.30
C ALA A 38 -14.94 -9.50 2.11
N CYS A 39 -13.89 -8.79 2.50
CA CYS A 39 -12.53 -9.32 2.50
C CYS A 39 -12.39 -10.40 3.59
N PRO A 40 -11.98 -11.63 3.26
CA PRO A 40 -11.84 -12.70 4.25
C PRO A 40 -10.71 -12.46 5.25
N ASP A 41 -9.70 -11.66 4.88
CA ASP A 41 -8.52 -11.42 5.69
C ASP A 41 -8.77 -10.32 6.73
N CYS A 42 -9.14 -9.10 6.28
CA CYS A 42 -9.36 -7.96 7.17
C CYS A 42 -10.82 -7.77 7.62
N GLY A 43 -11.77 -8.51 7.04
CA GLY A 43 -13.19 -8.43 7.38
C GLY A 43 -13.93 -7.21 6.83
N PHE A 44 -13.27 -6.31 6.09
CA PHE A 44 -13.91 -5.11 5.53
C PHE A 44 -14.97 -5.50 4.49
N ASP A 45 -16.16 -4.91 4.60
CA ASP A 45 -17.23 -5.06 3.62
C ASP A 45 -17.55 -3.69 3.00
N ALA A 46 -17.09 -3.49 1.77
CA ALA A 46 -17.29 -2.25 1.02
C ALA A 46 -18.76 -1.86 0.90
N ARG A 47 -19.66 -2.85 0.77
CA ARG A 47 -21.11 -2.65 0.61
C ARG A 47 -21.77 -2.05 1.85
N SER A 48 -21.12 -2.11 3.01
CA SER A 48 -21.60 -1.49 4.27
C SER A 48 -21.23 -0.02 4.42
N VAL A 49 -20.44 0.53 3.48
CA VAL A 49 -19.91 1.90 3.54
C VAL A 49 -20.60 2.74 2.46
N ALA A 50 -21.42 3.69 2.87
CA ALA A 50 -21.95 4.70 1.96
C ALA A 50 -20.90 5.79 1.66
N GLY A 51 -20.96 6.41 0.46
CA GLY A 51 -20.03 7.45 0.04
C GLY A 51 -19.71 8.51 1.11
N PRO A 52 -20.71 9.15 1.74
CA PRO A 52 -20.46 10.15 2.80
C PRO A 52 -19.70 9.65 4.03
N GLN A 53 -19.63 8.34 4.25
CA GLN A 53 -18.88 7.74 5.37
C GLN A 53 -17.38 7.57 5.06
N VAL A 54 -16.96 7.68 3.80
CA VAL A 54 -15.57 7.50 3.38
C VAL A 54 -14.65 8.44 4.14
N ALA A 55 -14.97 9.74 4.19
CA ALA A 55 -14.14 10.74 4.87
C ALA A 55 -13.90 10.40 6.35
N SER A 56 -14.93 9.98 7.08
CA SER A 56 -14.81 9.59 8.49
C SER A 56 -14.02 8.30 8.66
N GLY A 57 -14.18 7.35 7.74
CA GLY A 57 -13.41 6.10 7.72
C GLY A 57 -11.91 6.32 7.51
N LEU A 58 -11.54 7.21 6.57
CA LEU A 58 -10.15 7.59 6.32
C LEU A 58 -9.49 8.18 7.58
N ARG A 59 -10.16 9.13 8.24
CA ARG A 59 -9.66 9.74 9.49
C ARG A 59 -9.50 8.70 10.60
N ALA A 60 -10.49 7.82 10.76
CA ALA A 60 -10.46 6.78 11.78
C ALA A 60 -9.30 5.79 11.56
N ASN A 61 -9.05 5.39 10.31
CA ASN A 61 -7.91 4.55 9.96
C ASN A 61 -6.58 5.27 10.23
N ALA A 62 -6.41 6.48 9.70
CA ALA A 62 -5.17 7.25 9.83
C ALA A 62 -4.79 7.52 11.30
N ALA A 63 -5.76 7.71 12.18
CA ALA A 63 -5.54 7.96 13.61
C ALA A 63 -4.83 6.79 14.33
N ARG A 64 -4.82 5.60 13.75
CA ARG A 64 -4.17 4.40 14.33
C ARG A 64 -2.68 4.30 13.98
N TRP A 65 -2.25 4.83 12.85
CA TRP A 65 -0.89 4.71 12.34
C TRP A 65 0.20 5.30 13.23
N PRO A 66 0.01 6.44 13.96
CA PRO A 66 1.02 6.95 14.87
C PRO A 66 1.46 5.96 15.96
N ALA A 67 0.60 5.03 16.35
CA ALA A 67 0.97 3.96 17.29
C ALA A 67 1.84 2.89 16.62
N VAL A 68 1.56 2.57 15.36
CA VAL A 68 2.38 1.64 14.56
C VAL A 68 3.80 2.18 14.38
N PHE A 69 3.93 3.46 13.99
CA PHE A 69 5.23 4.10 13.77
C PHE A 69 6.11 4.26 15.03
N LYS A 70 5.54 4.13 16.21
CA LYS A 70 6.29 4.17 17.50
C LYS A 70 6.87 2.81 17.92
N ARG A 71 6.58 1.75 17.20
CA ARG A 71 7.07 0.42 17.52
C ARG A 71 8.58 0.31 17.32
N PRO A 72 9.32 -0.39 18.19
CA PRO A 72 10.76 -0.51 18.06
C PRO A 72 11.21 -1.30 16.81
N ASP A 73 10.33 -2.15 16.31
CA ASP A 73 10.54 -3.01 15.14
C ASP A 73 9.88 -2.48 13.86
N VAL A 74 9.48 -1.20 13.82
CA VAL A 74 8.72 -0.58 12.72
C VAL A 74 9.39 -0.76 11.34
N GLY A 75 10.71 -0.76 11.25
CA GLY A 75 11.47 -0.98 10.03
C GLY A 75 11.83 -2.44 9.75
N ALA A 76 11.47 -3.37 10.64
CA ALA A 76 11.81 -4.77 10.46
C ALA A 76 10.76 -5.51 9.63
N ARG A 77 11.16 -6.13 8.53
CA ARG A 77 10.30 -7.02 7.76
C ARG A 77 10.02 -8.30 8.54
N PRO A 78 8.75 -8.72 8.72
CA PRO A 78 8.41 -9.96 9.44
C PRO A 78 8.91 -11.21 8.70
N ARG A 79 9.06 -11.12 7.38
CA ARG A 79 9.67 -12.12 6.48
C ARG A 79 10.31 -11.38 5.30
N PRO A 80 11.32 -11.96 4.63
CA PRO A 80 12.07 -11.27 3.56
C PRO A 80 11.21 -10.65 2.46
N ARG A 81 10.09 -11.31 2.11
CA ARG A 81 9.19 -10.90 1.01
C ARG A 81 7.93 -10.16 1.46
N VAL A 82 7.85 -9.77 2.72
CA VAL A 82 6.71 -9.05 3.31
C VAL A 82 7.19 -7.71 3.83
N TRP A 83 6.53 -6.66 3.43
CA TRP A 83 6.86 -5.29 3.86
C TRP A 83 6.88 -5.15 5.39
N SER A 84 7.78 -4.31 5.86
CA SER A 84 7.79 -3.83 7.26
C SER A 84 6.61 -2.89 7.52
N PRO A 85 6.23 -2.66 8.79
CA PRO A 85 5.23 -1.66 9.12
C PRO A 85 5.56 -0.25 8.59
N LEU A 86 6.85 0.11 8.49
CA LEU A 86 7.28 1.37 7.88
C LEU A 86 6.97 1.41 6.38
N GLU A 87 7.30 0.35 5.65
CA GLU A 87 7.04 0.26 4.21
C GLU A 87 5.55 0.28 3.91
N TYR A 88 4.72 -0.43 4.69
CA TYR A 88 3.27 -0.33 4.61
C TYR A 88 2.77 1.09 4.90
N GLY A 89 3.33 1.78 5.88
CA GLY A 89 2.96 3.16 6.18
C GLY A 89 3.33 4.14 5.06
N CYS A 90 4.48 3.96 4.40
CA CYS A 90 4.85 4.71 3.20
C CYS A 90 3.84 4.47 2.07
N HIS A 91 3.49 3.20 1.82
CA HIS A 91 2.49 2.82 0.83
C HIS A 91 1.13 3.48 1.12
N VAL A 92 0.61 3.38 2.34
CA VAL A 92 -0.67 3.99 2.73
C VAL A 92 -0.67 5.52 2.56
N ARG A 93 0.45 6.19 2.87
CA ARG A 93 0.63 7.62 2.59
C ARG A 93 0.45 7.92 1.10
N ASP A 94 1.10 7.13 0.25
CA ASP A 94 1.09 7.38 -1.19
C ASP A 94 -0.24 6.96 -1.84
N VAL A 95 -0.90 5.92 -1.31
CA VAL A 95 -2.29 5.58 -1.64
C VAL A 95 -3.23 6.76 -1.33
N CYS A 96 -3.09 7.43 -0.18
CA CYS A 96 -3.90 8.60 0.14
C CYS A 96 -3.75 9.70 -0.91
N ARG A 97 -2.51 10.03 -1.29
CA ARG A 97 -2.22 11.03 -2.34
C ARG A 97 -2.77 10.64 -3.69
N LEU A 98 -2.61 9.36 -4.06
CA LEU A 98 -3.08 8.81 -5.33
C LEU A 98 -4.61 8.86 -5.44
N PHE A 99 -5.32 8.44 -4.40
CA PHE A 99 -6.79 8.38 -4.45
C PHE A 99 -7.41 9.78 -4.38
N GLU A 100 -6.80 10.73 -3.69
CA GLU A 100 -7.18 12.15 -3.74
C GLU A 100 -7.06 12.68 -5.18
N SER A 101 -5.93 12.45 -5.86
CA SER A 101 -5.74 12.89 -7.24
C SER A 101 -6.73 12.25 -8.23
N ARG A 102 -7.06 10.97 -8.04
CA ARG A 102 -8.06 10.27 -8.85
C ARG A 102 -9.47 10.81 -8.61
N LEU A 103 -9.82 11.10 -7.37
CA LEU A 103 -11.09 11.75 -7.03
C LEU A 103 -11.20 13.11 -7.72
N GLU A 104 -10.16 13.94 -7.63
CA GLU A 104 -10.16 15.26 -8.26
C GLU A 104 -10.29 15.18 -9.79
N LEU A 105 -9.64 14.18 -10.39
CA LEU A 105 -9.77 13.93 -11.83
C LEU A 105 -11.20 13.59 -12.23
N ILE A 106 -11.89 12.72 -11.45
CA ILE A 106 -13.29 12.35 -11.70
C ILE A 106 -14.25 13.54 -11.44
N ARG A 107 -13.94 14.39 -10.46
CA ARG A 107 -14.73 15.60 -10.18
C ARG A 107 -14.61 16.64 -11.27
N SER A 108 -13.42 16.81 -11.84
CA SER A 108 -13.14 17.85 -12.83
C SER A 108 -13.43 17.47 -14.29
N GLN A 109 -13.50 16.16 -14.62
CA GLN A 109 -13.65 15.67 -15.97
C GLN A 109 -14.83 14.70 -16.09
N VAL A 110 -15.25 14.41 -17.34
CA VAL A 110 -16.30 13.43 -17.64
C VAL A 110 -15.66 12.09 -17.98
N ASP A 111 -15.88 11.08 -17.13
CA ASP A 111 -15.40 9.70 -17.29
C ASP A 111 -13.89 9.62 -17.66
N PRO A 112 -13.00 10.27 -16.89
CA PRO A 112 -11.58 10.32 -17.20
C PRO A 112 -10.91 8.95 -17.07
N SER A 113 -9.78 8.80 -17.76
CA SER A 113 -8.88 7.67 -17.56
C SER A 113 -7.71 8.08 -16.65
N PHE A 114 -7.29 7.16 -15.78
CA PHE A 114 -6.11 7.31 -14.94
C PHE A 114 -5.27 6.03 -14.98
N GLU A 115 -3.96 6.20 -14.81
CA GLU A 115 -3.03 5.09 -14.91
C GLU A 115 -3.16 4.11 -13.74
N ASN A 116 -2.89 2.84 -14.05
CA ASN A 116 -2.62 1.87 -13.00
C ASN A 116 -1.31 2.26 -12.29
N TRP A 117 -1.26 2.04 -11.00
CA TRP A 117 -0.09 2.38 -10.20
C TRP A 117 0.70 1.12 -9.86
N ASP A 118 1.99 1.17 -10.14
CA ASP A 118 2.94 0.13 -9.73
C ASP A 118 3.49 0.50 -8.35
N GLN A 119 2.92 -0.10 -7.33
CA GLN A 119 3.28 0.14 -5.94
C GLN A 119 4.67 -0.39 -5.60
N ASP A 120 5.09 -1.50 -6.22
CA ASP A 120 6.37 -2.13 -5.94
C ASP A 120 7.51 -1.33 -6.55
N ALA A 121 7.33 -0.87 -7.81
CA ALA A 121 8.27 0.07 -8.42
C ALA A 121 8.39 1.37 -7.62
N THR A 122 7.29 1.90 -7.10
CA THR A 122 7.29 3.10 -6.25
C THR A 122 8.04 2.85 -4.94
N ALA A 123 7.80 1.72 -4.27
CA ALA A 123 8.45 1.37 -3.01
C ALA A 123 9.97 1.28 -3.15
N ILE A 124 10.45 0.78 -4.30
CA ILE A 124 11.87 0.71 -4.63
C ILE A 124 12.42 2.10 -4.93
N ALA A 125 11.76 2.86 -5.82
CA ALA A 125 12.23 4.18 -6.26
C ALA A 125 12.32 5.17 -5.10
N ASP A 126 11.36 5.14 -4.18
CA ASP A 126 11.27 6.03 -3.03
C ASP A 126 11.94 5.45 -1.76
N ALA A 127 12.59 4.28 -1.89
CA ALA A 127 13.35 3.63 -0.81
C ALA A 127 12.55 3.57 0.51
N TYR A 128 11.34 3.02 0.48
CA TYR A 128 10.40 3.00 1.62
C TYR A 128 11.05 2.50 2.93
N GLY A 129 11.85 1.43 2.86
CA GLY A 129 12.52 0.87 4.02
C GLY A 129 13.60 1.75 4.66
N ALA A 130 14.05 2.80 3.97
CA ALA A 130 15.06 3.74 4.45
C ALA A 130 14.49 5.08 4.94
N GLN A 131 13.17 5.26 4.91
CA GLN A 131 12.53 6.51 5.32
C GLN A 131 12.47 6.66 6.86
N ASP A 132 12.41 7.89 7.34
CA ASP A 132 12.25 8.19 8.77
C ASP A 132 10.80 7.95 9.21
N PRO A 133 10.52 7.03 10.15
CA PRO A 133 9.17 6.72 10.60
C PRO A 133 8.41 7.93 11.16
N ALA A 134 9.10 8.88 11.81
CA ALA A 134 8.46 10.07 12.35
C ALA A 134 8.06 11.06 11.24
N VAL A 135 8.83 11.12 10.17
CA VAL A 135 8.48 11.90 8.97
C VAL A 135 7.28 11.27 8.28
N VAL A 136 7.35 9.96 7.99
CA VAL A 136 6.27 9.23 7.32
C VAL A 136 4.96 9.30 8.11
N SER A 137 5.01 9.19 9.44
CA SER A 137 3.82 9.32 10.31
C SER A 137 3.12 10.67 10.14
N ARG A 138 3.88 11.78 10.06
CA ARG A 138 3.30 13.11 9.85
C ARG A 138 2.73 13.26 8.44
N GLU A 139 3.47 12.79 7.44
CA GLU A 139 3.07 12.86 6.03
C GLU A 139 1.82 12.01 5.75
N LEU A 140 1.74 10.79 6.32
CA LEU A 140 0.57 9.94 6.21
C LEU A 140 -0.65 10.62 6.82
N SER A 141 -0.51 11.16 8.03
CA SER A 141 -1.61 11.87 8.70
C SER A 141 -2.10 13.06 7.88
N ALA A 142 -1.18 13.83 7.28
CA ALA A 142 -1.52 14.98 6.44
C ALA A 142 -2.19 14.53 5.13
N ALA A 143 -1.67 13.51 4.45
CA ALA A 143 -2.22 12.98 3.21
C ALA A 143 -3.63 12.39 3.42
N ALA A 144 -3.82 11.64 4.50
CA ALA A 144 -5.11 11.07 4.84
C ALA A 144 -6.16 12.16 5.18
N GLU A 145 -5.76 13.22 5.89
CA GLU A 145 -6.67 14.35 6.16
C GLU A 145 -7.03 15.10 4.88
N SER A 146 -6.06 15.32 3.97
CA SER A 146 -6.31 15.95 2.67
C SER A 146 -7.31 15.14 1.85
N ALA A 147 -7.07 13.83 1.71
CA ALA A 147 -7.98 12.93 1.02
C ALA A 147 -9.37 12.89 1.68
N ALA A 148 -9.42 12.82 3.02
CA ALA A 148 -10.69 12.83 3.75
C ALA A 148 -11.47 14.14 3.57
N ALA A 149 -10.79 15.28 3.52
CA ALA A 149 -11.43 16.57 3.23
C ALA A 149 -11.99 16.57 1.80
N ALA A 150 -11.22 16.10 0.80
CA ALA A 150 -11.66 16.03 -0.59
C ALA A 150 -12.89 15.12 -0.78
N PHE A 151 -12.92 13.95 -0.13
CA PHE A 151 -14.11 13.07 -0.13
C PHE A 151 -15.29 13.69 0.62
N GLY A 152 -15.03 14.47 1.68
CA GLY A 152 -16.06 15.18 2.44
C GLY A 152 -16.76 16.31 1.66
N GLU A 153 -16.14 16.80 0.59
CA GLU A 153 -16.67 17.82 -0.30
C GLU A 153 -17.50 17.26 -1.49
N VAL A 154 -17.59 15.92 -1.61
CA VAL A 154 -18.37 15.30 -2.68
C VAL A 154 -19.87 15.55 -2.42
N GLY A 155 -20.52 16.21 -3.37
CA GLY A 155 -21.95 16.46 -3.31
C GLY A 155 -22.79 15.20 -3.55
N ASP A 156 -24.02 15.17 -3.02
CA ASP A 156 -24.92 14.01 -3.12
C ASP A 156 -25.13 13.53 -4.57
N GLY A 157 -25.12 14.43 -5.56
CA GLY A 157 -25.29 14.10 -6.97
C GLY A 157 -24.06 13.58 -7.67
N ASP A 158 -22.87 13.68 -7.05
CA ASP A 158 -21.59 13.37 -7.71
C ASP A 158 -21.09 11.94 -7.43
N TRP A 159 -21.62 11.26 -6.43
CA TRP A 159 -21.15 9.92 -6.04
C TRP A 159 -21.20 8.89 -7.18
N ALA A 160 -22.10 9.06 -8.15
CA ALA A 160 -22.24 8.19 -9.31
C ALA A 160 -21.31 8.56 -10.50
N ARG A 161 -20.55 9.67 -10.43
CA ARG A 161 -19.58 10.04 -11.48
C ARG A 161 -18.51 8.99 -11.60
N THR A 162 -18.11 8.68 -12.85
CA THR A 162 -17.21 7.57 -13.14
C THR A 162 -15.83 8.02 -13.58
N GLY A 163 -14.85 7.10 -13.38
CA GLY A 163 -13.51 7.16 -13.95
C GLY A 163 -12.98 5.74 -14.22
N ARG A 164 -11.97 5.65 -15.08
CA ARG A 164 -11.47 4.39 -15.62
C ARG A 164 -9.99 4.23 -15.33
N ARG A 165 -9.62 3.12 -14.69
CA ARG A 165 -8.21 2.73 -14.55
C ARG A 165 -7.73 2.10 -15.86
N SER A 166 -6.49 2.35 -16.28
CA SER A 166 -5.92 1.88 -17.55
C SER A 166 -5.95 0.36 -17.74
N ASN A 167 -6.08 -0.41 -16.66
CA ASN A 167 -6.28 -1.87 -16.71
C ASN A 167 -7.75 -2.29 -17.03
N GLY A 168 -8.66 -1.35 -17.28
CA GLY A 168 -10.06 -1.60 -17.66
C GLY A 168 -11.06 -1.52 -16.49
N SER A 169 -10.63 -1.41 -15.24
CA SER A 169 -11.54 -1.27 -14.09
C SER A 169 -12.25 0.08 -14.13
N VAL A 170 -13.56 0.07 -13.88
CA VAL A 170 -14.39 1.28 -13.80
C VAL A 170 -14.83 1.50 -12.36
N PHE A 171 -14.68 2.74 -11.88
CA PHE A 171 -15.10 3.14 -10.55
C PHE A 171 -16.09 4.29 -10.64
N THR A 172 -17.10 4.30 -9.79
CA THR A 172 -17.77 5.53 -9.39
C THR A 172 -16.97 6.20 -8.28
N ILE A 173 -17.24 7.46 -7.93
CA ILE A 173 -16.60 8.10 -6.76
C ILE A 173 -16.88 7.28 -5.50
N GLU A 174 -18.11 6.75 -5.33
CA GLU A 174 -18.44 5.90 -4.19
C GLU A 174 -17.60 4.63 -4.15
N THR A 175 -17.55 3.86 -5.24
CA THR A 175 -16.76 2.63 -5.27
C THR A 175 -15.26 2.88 -5.23
N LEU A 176 -14.78 4.02 -5.71
CA LEU A 176 -13.39 4.47 -5.54
C LEU A 176 -13.06 4.67 -4.05
N GLY A 177 -13.95 5.36 -3.33
CA GLY A 177 -13.80 5.57 -1.88
C GLY A 177 -13.89 4.29 -1.06
N GLN A 178 -14.78 3.37 -1.44
CA GLN A 178 -14.91 2.05 -0.83
C GLN A 178 -13.65 1.19 -1.04
N TYR A 179 -13.13 1.19 -2.26
CA TYR A 179 -11.89 0.48 -2.60
C TYR A 179 -10.69 1.07 -1.84
N PHE A 180 -10.60 2.39 -1.77
CA PHE A 180 -9.59 3.11 -1.00
C PHE A 180 -9.63 2.75 0.48
N LEU A 181 -10.81 2.76 1.12
CA LEU A 181 -10.97 2.36 2.52
C LEU A 181 -10.60 0.91 2.78
N HIS A 182 -10.89 0.01 1.83
CA HIS A 182 -10.44 -1.37 1.93
C HIS A 182 -8.91 -1.44 1.99
N ASP A 183 -8.23 -0.78 1.07
CA ASP A 183 -6.76 -0.77 0.99
C ASP A 183 -6.14 -0.35 2.33
N LEU A 184 -6.55 0.80 2.86
CA LEU A 184 -6.08 1.29 4.15
C LEU A 184 -6.40 0.34 5.32
N THR A 185 -7.59 -0.26 5.31
CA THR A 185 -8.03 -1.17 6.37
C THR A 185 -7.26 -2.48 6.31
N HIS A 186 -7.01 -2.98 5.12
CA HIS A 186 -6.27 -4.20 4.89
C HIS A 186 -4.82 -4.05 5.37
N HIS A 187 -4.15 -2.98 5.01
CA HIS A 187 -2.77 -2.74 5.43
C HIS A 187 -2.64 -2.43 6.93
N LEU A 188 -3.63 -1.78 7.53
CA LEU A 188 -3.65 -1.65 8.98
C LEU A 188 -3.81 -3.01 9.69
N HIS A 189 -4.58 -3.93 9.10
CA HIS A 189 -4.68 -5.32 9.56
C HIS A 189 -3.35 -6.06 9.40
N ASP A 190 -2.66 -5.93 8.25
CA ASP A 190 -1.38 -6.58 7.97
C ASP A 190 -0.31 -6.23 9.02
N VAL A 191 -0.32 -5.00 9.50
CA VAL A 191 0.62 -4.54 10.53
C VAL A 191 0.10 -4.70 11.96
N HIS A 192 -1.04 -5.36 12.18
CA HIS A 192 -1.67 -5.49 13.50
C HIS A 192 -1.84 -4.12 14.20
N GLY A 193 -2.27 -3.13 13.44
CA GLY A 193 -2.45 -1.74 13.85
C GLY A 193 -3.83 -1.42 14.44
#